data_6b188646fdb8891d596bb4bf6da516b9
#
_entry.id   6b188646fdb8891d596bb4bf6da516b9
#
_cell.length_a   1.000
_cell.length_b   1.000
_cell.length_c   1.000
_cell.angle_alpha   90.00
_cell.angle_beta   90.00
_cell.angle_gamma   90.00
#
_symmetry.space_group_name_H-M   'P 1'
#
loop_
_entity.id
_entity.type
_entity.pdbx_description
1 polymer ?
#
loop_
_entity_poly.entity_id
_entity_poly.type
_entity_poly.pdbx_seq_one_letter_code
_entity_poly.pdbx_strand_id
1 'polypeptide(L)'
;MAQFDVHRNAGRHKDGIPFVVIVQSSQFKDYRRRVVVPLVRADAISPVRFRSFNPAFTIKGVAVVLHPLEIVSVPTERLGTKVGSLADSDQIIVDALDELFSRAWK
;
A
#
# COMPACT_ATOMS: atom_id res chain seq x y z
N MET A 1 14.48 4.25 -0.59
CA MET A 1 13.15 3.67 -0.28
C MET A 1 12.55 4.38 0.92
N ALA A 2 11.84 5.43 0.65
CA ALA A 2 11.23 6.25 1.69
C ALA A 2 9.82 5.77 2.00
N GLN A 3 9.32 6.14 3.18
CA GLN A 3 7.93 5.91 3.54
C GLN A 3 7.01 6.55 2.50
N PHE A 4 5.98 5.83 2.12
CA PHE A 4 4.97 6.18 1.10
C PHE A 4 5.49 6.15 -0.34
N ASP A 5 6.71 5.69 -0.58
CA ASP A 5 7.14 5.39 -1.95
C ASP A 5 6.30 4.25 -2.53
N VAL A 6 5.98 4.38 -3.81
CA VAL A 6 5.22 3.36 -4.54
C VAL A 6 6.18 2.62 -5.47
N HIS A 7 6.17 1.31 -5.36
CA HIS A 7 7.00 0.42 -6.16
C HIS A 7 6.13 -0.54 -6.96
N ARG A 8 6.65 -1.00 -8.10
CA ARG A 8 5.99 -2.07 -8.83
C ARG A 8 6.01 -3.36 -8.01
N ASN A 9 4.92 -4.10 -8.08
CA ASN A 9 4.86 -5.42 -7.49
C ASN A 9 5.62 -6.38 -8.41
N ALA A 10 6.74 -6.90 -7.94
CA ALA A 10 7.56 -7.84 -8.69
C ALA A 10 7.20 -9.30 -8.40
N GLY A 11 6.25 -9.53 -7.49
CA GLY A 11 5.85 -10.86 -7.06
C GLY A 11 4.70 -11.42 -7.87
N ARG A 12 4.04 -12.42 -7.28
CA ARG A 12 2.84 -13.02 -7.84
C ARG A 12 1.69 -12.02 -7.83
N HIS A 13 0.69 -12.25 -8.66
CA HIS A 13 -0.53 -11.44 -8.74
C HIS A 13 -0.28 -10.01 -9.19
N LYS A 14 0.84 -9.76 -9.90
CA LYS A 14 1.17 -8.42 -10.37
C LYS A 14 0.11 -7.84 -11.32
N ASP A 15 -0.69 -8.69 -11.96
CA ASP A 15 -1.77 -8.21 -12.83
C ASP A 15 -2.91 -7.60 -12.03
N GLY A 16 -3.29 -8.20 -10.91
CA GLY A 16 -4.32 -7.66 -10.02
C GLY A 16 -3.78 -6.70 -8.99
N ILE A 17 -2.51 -6.86 -8.61
CA ILE A 17 -1.81 -6.01 -7.65
C ILE A 17 -0.57 -5.44 -8.34
N PRO A 18 -0.73 -4.38 -9.13
CA PRO A 18 0.39 -3.84 -9.91
C PRO A 18 1.44 -3.12 -9.08
N PHE A 19 1.04 -2.58 -7.93
CA PHE A 19 1.93 -1.75 -7.10
C PHE A 19 1.78 -2.07 -5.63
N VAL A 20 2.79 -1.67 -4.86
CA VAL A 20 2.74 -1.67 -3.40
C VAL A 20 3.25 -0.33 -2.90
N VAL A 21 2.76 0.11 -1.74
CA VAL A 21 3.24 1.33 -1.11
C VAL A 21 3.94 0.98 0.19
N ILE A 22 5.12 1.58 0.40
CA ILE A 22 5.88 1.40 1.64
C ILE A 22 5.24 2.23 2.73
N VAL A 23 4.84 1.57 3.82
CA VAL A 23 4.22 2.26 4.97
C VAL A 23 5.14 2.30 6.19
N GLN A 24 6.23 1.55 6.15
CA GLN A 24 7.19 1.51 7.24
C GLN A 24 7.87 2.86 7.42
N SER A 25 7.97 3.31 8.67
CA SER A 25 8.67 4.55 8.99
C SER A 25 10.12 4.51 8.50
N SER A 26 10.60 5.63 7.97
CA SER A 26 11.97 5.74 7.47
C SER A 26 13.03 5.61 8.58
N GLN A 27 12.63 5.73 9.86
CA GLN A 27 13.58 5.49 10.96
C GLN A 27 14.07 4.03 11.01
N PHE A 28 13.35 3.12 10.34
CA PHE A 28 13.72 1.70 10.27
C PHE A 28 14.32 1.33 8.91
N LYS A 29 14.88 2.30 8.20
CA LYS A 29 15.38 2.10 6.83
C LYS A 29 16.57 1.13 6.74
N ASP A 30 17.25 0.88 7.85
CA ASP A 30 18.42 -0.01 7.86
C ASP A 30 18.04 -1.49 7.92
N TYR A 31 16.78 -1.80 8.17
CA TYR A 31 16.32 -3.17 8.13
C TYR A 31 16.22 -3.66 6.68
N ARG A 32 16.41 -4.96 6.48
CA ARG A 32 16.37 -5.56 5.14
C ARG A 32 14.97 -5.77 4.59
N ARG A 33 13.97 -5.49 5.39
CA ARG A 33 12.58 -5.70 4.99
C ARG A 33 11.83 -4.39 5.00
N ARG A 34 10.75 -4.36 4.25
CA ARG A 34 9.82 -3.22 4.25
C ARG A 34 8.42 -3.73 4.45
N VAL A 35 7.68 -3.06 5.32
CA VAL A 35 6.25 -3.28 5.45
C VAL A 35 5.57 -2.48 4.36
N VAL A 36 4.81 -3.19 3.54
CA VAL A 36 4.11 -2.58 2.40
C VAL A 36 2.63 -2.94 2.43
N VAL A 37 1.83 -2.12 1.77
CA VAL A 37 0.40 -2.37 1.57
C VAL A 37 0.16 -2.46 0.07
N PRO A 38 -0.53 -3.52 -0.39
CA PRO A 38 -0.86 -3.65 -1.81
C PRO A 38 -1.79 -2.54 -2.30
N LEU A 39 -1.54 -2.12 -3.52
CA LEU A 39 -2.44 -1.26 -4.29
C LEU A 39 -3.06 -2.15 -5.36
N VAL A 40 -4.31 -2.51 -5.14
CA VAL A 40 -5.04 -3.48 -5.97
C VAL A 40 -5.76 -2.73 -7.08
N ARG A 41 -5.74 -3.28 -8.30
CA ARG A 41 -6.50 -2.66 -9.40
C ARG A 41 -7.96 -2.53 -9.00
N ALA A 42 -8.53 -1.35 -9.24
CA ALA A 42 -9.92 -1.10 -8.86
C ALA A 42 -10.90 -2.06 -9.55
N ASP A 43 -10.57 -2.54 -10.74
CA ASP A 43 -11.40 -3.48 -11.49
C ASP A 43 -11.19 -4.94 -11.08
N ALA A 44 -10.25 -5.20 -10.19
CA ALA A 44 -9.93 -6.55 -9.74
C ALA A 44 -10.50 -6.90 -8.36
N ILE A 45 -11.20 -5.97 -7.72
CA ILE A 45 -11.82 -6.20 -6.41
C ILE A 45 -13.29 -5.82 -6.45
N SER A 46 -14.04 -6.34 -5.47
CA SER A 46 -15.44 -5.96 -5.28
C SER A 46 -15.55 -4.49 -4.90
N PRO A 47 -16.70 -3.84 -5.16
CA PRO A 47 -16.89 -2.45 -4.76
C PRO A 47 -16.57 -2.23 -3.28
N VAL A 48 -15.87 -1.14 -3.00
CA VAL A 48 -15.39 -0.81 -1.67
C VAL A 48 -16.56 -0.39 -0.78
N ARG A 49 -16.67 -0.99 0.41
CA ARG A 49 -17.70 -0.62 1.39
C ARG A 49 -17.28 0.58 2.23
N PHE A 50 -16.01 0.65 2.58
CA PHE A 50 -15.47 1.67 3.49
C PHE A 50 -14.35 2.41 2.80
N ARG A 51 -14.66 3.58 2.24
CA ARG A 51 -13.68 4.36 1.49
C ARG A 51 -12.52 4.87 2.35
N SER A 52 -12.78 5.12 3.63
CA SER A 52 -11.73 5.56 4.54
C SER A 52 -10.71 4.46 4.80
N PHE A 53 -11.15 3.21 4.79
CA PHE A 53 -10.28 2.05 4.98
C PHE A 53 -9.61 1.60 3.68
N ASN A 54 -10.29 1.79 2.56
CA ASN A 54 -9.80 1.40 1.23
C ASN A 54 -9.78 2.60 0.29
N PRO A 55 -8.90 3.58 0.55
CA PRO A 55 -8.84 4.76 -0.30
C PRO A 55 -8.35 4.43 -1.71
N ALA A 56 -8.85 5.18 -2.69
CA ALA A 56 -8.49 5.01 -4.08
C ALA A 56 -7.41 6.00 -4.50
N PHE A 57 -6.54 5.54 -5.38
CA PHE A 57 -5.48 6.36 -5.94
C PHE A 57 -5.33 6.07 -7.43
N THR A 58 -4.63 6.93 -8.14
CA THR A 58 -4.25 6.67 -9.53
C THR A 58 -2.72 6.70 -9.60
N ILE A 59 -2.13 5.58 -10.05
CA ILE A 59 -0.69 5.43 -10.17
C ILE A 59 -0.37 5.09 -11.62
N LYS A 60 0.41 5.94 -12.28
CA LYS A 60 0.78 5.71 -13.69
C LYS A 60 -0.44 5.46 -14.58
N GLY A 61 -1.52 6.21 -14.34
CA GLY A 61 -2.75 6.07 -15.10
C GLY A 61 -3.62 4.87 -14.72
N VAL A 62 -3.23 4.10 -13.72
CA VAL A 62 -3.97 2.92 -13.28
C VAL A 62 -4.75 3.24 -12.00
N ALA A 63 -6.06 3.01 -12.02
CA ALA A 63 -6.90 3.18 -10.83
C ALA A 63 -6.65 2.01 -9.89
N VAL A 64 -6.26 2.31 -8.66
CA VAL A 64 -5.94 1.30 -7.64
C VAL A 64 -6.61 1.67 -6.33
N VAL A 65 -6.72 0.66 -5.45
CA VAL A 65 -7.30 0.80 -4.12
C VAL A 65 -6.30 0.26 -3.11
N LEU A 66 -6.05 1.02 -2.05
CA LEU A 66 -5.23 0.58 -0.93
C LEU A 66 -5.94 -0.54 -0.20
N HIS A 67 -5.22 -1.63 0.10
CA HIS A 67 -5.82 -2.79 0.75
C HIS A 67 -5.07 -3.13 2.06
N PRO A 68 -5.38 -2.42 3.18
CA PRO A 68 -4.64 -2.60 4.43
C PRO A 68 -4.67 -4.01 5.00
N LEU A 69 -5.75 -4.78 4.76
CA LEU A 69 -5.84 -6.16 5.27
C LEU A 69 -4.78 -7.08 4.67
N GLU A 70 -4.18 -6.69 3.54
CA GLU A 70 -3.12 -7.46 2.89
C GLU A 70 -1.73 -6.91 3.22
N ILE A 71 -1.61 -6.12 4.27
CA ILE A 71 -0.32 -5.59 4.72
C ILE A 71 0.67 -6.72 4.93
N VAL A 72 1.90 -6.53 4.47
CA VAL A 72 2.89 -7.61 4.49
C VAL A 72 4.29 -7.02 4.56
N SER A 73 5.21 -7.80 5.16
CA SER A 73 6.63 -7.47 5.17
C SER A 73 7.32 -8.24 4.05
N VAL A 74 8.06 -7.53 3.22
CA VAL A 74 8.80 -8.14 2.11
C VAL A 74 10.28 -7.77 2.17
N PRO A 75 11.18 -8.65 1.69
CA PRO A 75 12.58 -8.28 1.55
C PRO A 75 12.74 -7.13 0.56
N THR A 76 13.66 -6.21 0.83
CA THR A 76 13.86 -5.04 -0.03
C THR A 76 14.21 -5.42 -1.47
N GLU A 77 14.95 -6.52 -1.66
CA GLU A 77 15.34 -6.97 -3.00
C GLU A 77 14.16 -7.49 -3.83
N ARG A 78 13.00 -7.68 -3.21
CA ARG A 78 11.79 -8.10 -3.94
C ARG A 78 10.91 -6.93 -4.37
N LEU A 79 11.29 -5.72 -4.00
CA LEU A 79 10.56 -4.55 -4.47
C LEU A 79 10.97 -4.25 -5.90
N GLY A 80 9.99 -3.99 -6.75
CA GLY A 80 10.25 -3.60 -8.12
C GLY A 80 10.68 -2.13 -8.20
N THR A 81 10.65 -1.59 -9.41
CA THR A 81 11.04 -0.20 -9.66
C THR A 81 10.12 0.76 -8.92
N LYS A 82 10.70 1.80 -8.32
CA LYS A 82 9.92 2.90 -7.77
C LYS A 82 9.24 3.66 -8.90
N VAL A 83 7.95 3.91 -8.78
CA VAL A 83 7.17 4.59 -9.82
C VAL A 83 6.54 5.88 -9.34
N GLY A 84 6.60 6.18 -8.05
CA GLY A 84 6.02 7.40 -7.52
C GLY A 84 6.06 7.45 -6.02
N SER A 85 5.29 8.38 -5.45
CA SER A 85 5.18 8.56 -4.01
C SER A 85 3.75 8.99 -3.68
N LEU A 86 3.24 8.50 -2.55
CA LEU A 86 1.98 8.94 -1.99
C LEU A 86 2.18 9.77 -0.73
N ALA A 87 3.34 10.39 -0.58
CA ALA A 87 3.65 11.21 0.60
C ALA A 87 2.64 12.35 0.80
N ASP A 88 2.11 12.89 -0.29
CA ASP A 88 1.10 13.97 -0.22
C ASP A 88 -0.25 13.47 0.30
N SER A 89 -0.46 12.16 0.34
CA SER A 89 -1.67 11.53 0.86
C SER A 89 -1.39 10.73 2.12
N ASP A 90 -0.32 11.06 2.83
CA ASP A 90 0.14 10.31 4.00
C ASP A 90 -0.95 10.16 5.06
N GLN A 91 -1.70 11.22 5.35
CA GLN A 91 -2.73 11.17 6.38
C GLN A 91 -3.85 10.19 6.02
N ILE A 92 -4.22 10.14 4.74
CA ILE A 92 -5.25 9.20 4.27
C ILE A 92 -4.79 7.77 4.52
N ILE A 93 -3.53 7.48 4.24
CA ILE A 93 -2.96 6.14 4.44
C ILE A 93 -2.85 5.80 5.92
N VAL A 94 -2.34 6.74 6.73
CA VAL A 94 -2.22 6.54 8.18
C VAL A 94 -3.60 6.30 8.81
N ASP A 95 -4.61 7.06 8.40
CA ASP A 95 -5.97 6.89 8.90
C ASP A 95 -6.52 5.50 8.56
N ALA A 96 -6.25 5.00 7.36
CA ALA A 96 -6.68 3.66 6.97
C ALA A 96 -5.98 2.59 7.83
N LEU A 97 -4.68 2.75 8.10
CA LEU A 97 -3.94 1.82 8.95
C LEU A 97 -4.42 1.90 10.41
N ASP A 98 -4.79 3.09 10.88
CA ASP A 98 -5.35 3.24 12.21
C ASP A 98 -6.66 2.46 12.34
N GLU A 99 -7.50 2.46 11.31
CA GLU A 99 -8.72 1.65 11.32
C GLU A 99 -8.42 0.16 11.42
N LEU A 100 -7.36 -0.29 10.74
CA LEU A 100 -6.94 -1.69 10.78
C LEU A 100 -6.60 -2.14 12.21
N PHE A 101 -5.97 -1.26 12.97
CA PHE A 101 -5.48 -1.59 14.30
C PHE A 101 -6.38 -1.06 15.43
N SER A 102 -7.46 -0.37 15.10
CA SER A 102 -8.37 0.15 16.12
C SER A 102 -9.16 -0.97 16.77
N ARG A 103 -9.41 -0.82 18.08
CA ARG A 103 -10.19 -1.79 18.82
C ARG A 103 -11.67 -1.54 18.56
N ALA A 104 -12.36 -2.59 18.14
CA ALA A 104 -13.80 -2.49 17.94
C ALA A 104 -14.54 -2.51 19.26
N TRP A 105 -15.57 -1.72 19.39
CA TRP A 105 -16.49 -1.76 20.51
C TRP A 105 -17.52 -2.85 20.31
N LYS A 106 -17.71 -3.66 21.33
CA LYS A 106 -18.69 -4.74 21.30
C LYS A 106 -19.54 -4.72 22.54
#